data_b6fe6676d29eb63b18fbbf6d0b019f8c
#
_entry.id   b6fe6676d29eb63b18fbbf6d0b019f8c
#
_cell.length_a   1.000
_cell.length_b   1.000
_cell.length_c   1.000
_cell.angle_alpha   90.00
_cell.angle_beta   90.00
_cell.angle_gamma   90.00
#
_symmetry.space_group_name_H-M   'P 1'
#
loop_
_entity.id
_entity.type
_entity.pdbx_description
1 polymer ?
#
loop_
_entity_poly.entity_id
_entity_poly.type
_entity_poly.pdbx_seq_one_letter_code
_entity_poly.pdbx_strand_id
1 'polypeptide(L)'
;MLDHIEVEVKDLAASRRFYASALAPLGYALKVEGRALGFGDERAKDFWIASGTPSDRPLHYAFNCSSRAQVQAAHAAALAGGGRNNRDPRLQPEIHAHYFAGYVFDPDGNNIEFVTHNPA
;
A
#
# COMPACT_ATOMS: atom_id res chain seq x y z
N MET A 1 -6.51 -15.72 -9.21
CA MET A 1 -6.37 -14.27 -8.96
C MET A 1 -6.88 -13.93 -7.57
N LEU A 2 -6.13 -13.11 -6.82
CA LEU A 2 -6.56 -12.70 -5.48
C LEU A 2 -7.84 -11.86 -5.57
N ASP A 3 -8.79 -12.14 -4.67
CA ASP A 3 -9.98 -11.33 -4.47
C ASP A 3 -9.70 -10.24 -3.44
N HIS A 4 -9.19 -10.62 -2.28
CA HIS A 4 -8.84 -9.68 -1.21
C HIS A 4 -7.81 -10.29 -0.28
N ILE A 5 -7.16 -9.42 0.51
CA ILE A 5 -6.32 -9.83 1.64
C ILE A 5 -6.76 -9.10 2.90
N GLU A 6 -6.57 -9.73 4.04
CA GLU A 6 -6.80 -9.11 5.35
C GLU A 6 -5.51 -9.25 6.17
N VAL A 7 -5.06 -8.15 6.73
CA VAL A 7 -3.82 -8.08 7.50
C VAL A 7 -4.14 -7.66 8.93
N GLU A 8 -3.62 -8.40 9.90
CA GLU A 8 -3.72 -8.00 11.29
C GLU A 8 -2.66 -6.95 11.61
N VAL A 9 -3.06 -5.90 12.33
CA VAL A 9 -2.21 -4.76 12.65
C VAL A 9 -2.20 -4.53 14.18
N LYS A 10 -1.08 -4.04 14.68
CA LYS A 10 -0.90 -3.82 16.11
C LYS A 10 -1.69 -2.59 16.59
N ASP A 11 -1.63 -1.50 15.82
CA ASP A 11 -2.28 -0.22 16.13
C ASP A 11 -3.22 0.14 14.98
N LEU A 12 -4.51 -0.16 15.17
CA LEU A 12 -5.50 0.03 14.11
C LEU A 12 -5.61 1.50 13.69
N ALA A 13 -5.53 2.44 14.64
CA ALA A 13 -5.64 3.86 14.31
C ALA A 13 -4.46 4.33 13.45
N ALA A 14 -3.24 3.91 13.80
CA ALA A 14 -2.05 4.25 13.03
C ALA A 14 -2.08 3.64 11.63
N SER A 15 -2.48 2.38 11.52
CA SER A 15 -2.57 1.70 10.22
C SER A 15 -3.71 2.25 9.37
N ARG A 16 -4.85 2.60 9.99
CA ARG A 16 -5.94 3.28 9.28
C ARG A 16 -5.44 4.58 8.65
N ARG A 17 -4.72 5.40 9.40
CA ARG A 17 -4.19 6.68 8.90
C ARG A 17 -3.20 6.44 7.76
N PHE A 18 -2.29 5.48 7.94
CA PHE A 18 -1.29 5.16 6.92
C PHE A 18 -1.94 4.74 5.61
N TYR A 19 -2.82 3.73 5.65
CA TYR A 19 -3.41 3.21 4.42
C TYR A 19 -4.42 4.16 3.79
N ALA A 20 -5.16 4.92 4.57
CA ALA A 20 -6.03 5.96 4.03
C ALA A 20 -5.23 7.01 3.25
N SER A 21 -4.07 7.40 3.77
CA SER A 21 -3.18 8.36 3.11
C SER A 21 -2.53 7.73 1.87
N ALA A 22 -1.90 6.57 2.03
CA ALA A 22 -1.12 5.92 0.98
C ALA A 22 -1.96 5.50 -0.23
N LEU A 23 -3.19 5.05 0.01
CA LEU A 23 -4.05 4.51 -1.04
C LEU A 23 -4.93 5.56 -1.72
N ALA A 24 -5.05 6.76 -1.15
CA ALA A 24 -5.84 7.84 -1.74
C ALA A 24 -5.40 8.20 -3.17
N PRO A 25 -4.09 8.34 -3.47
CA PRO A 25 -3.66 8.61 -4.84
C PRO A 25 -4.03 7.52 -5.85
N LEU A 26 -4.30 6.30 -5.39
CA LEU A 26 -4.73 5.19 -6.24
C LEU A 26 -6.25 5.19 -6.46
N GLY A 27 -6.97 6.13 -5.87
CA GLY A 27 -8.42 6.16 -5.93
C GLY A 27 -9.10 5.24 -4.93
N TYR A 28 -8.36 4.69 -3.98
CA TYR A 28 -8.89 3.86 -2.90
C TYR A 28 -9.23 4.72 -1.69
N ALA A 29 -10.30 4.35 -1.00
CA ALA A 29 -10.73 4.98 0.24
C ALA A 29 -11.22 3.92 1.21
N LEU A 30 -11.34 4.30 2.48
CA LEU A 30 -11.99 3.46 3.48
C LEU A 30 -13.48 3.37 3.14
N LYS A 31 -13.96 2.19 2.81
CA LYS A 31 -15.34 1.92 2.37
C LYS A 31 -16.16 1.17 3.39
N VAL A 32 -15.53 0.37 4.22
CA VAL A 32 -16.22 -0.46 5.21
C VAL A 32 -15.55 -0.26 6.57
N GLU A 33 -16.36 0.08 7.56
CA GLU A 33 -15.92 0.20 8.95
C GLU A 33 -16.71 -0.78 9.79
N GLY A 34 -16.02 -1.70 10.41
CA GLY A 34 -16.61 -2.70 11.28
C GLY A 34 -15.51 -3.37 12.08
N ARG A 35 -15.63 -4.70 12.29
CA ARG A 35 -14.59 -5.48 12.94
C ARG A 35 -13.26 -5.37 12.16
N ALA A 36 -13.35 -5.28 10.84
CA ALA A 36 -12.23 -5.00 9.97
C ALA A 36 -12.51 -3.74 9.15
N LEU A 37 -11.46 -3.05 8.74
CA LEU A 37 -11.55 -1.86 7.90
C LEU A 37 -11.23 -2.25 6.45
N GLY A 38 -12.18 -2.01 5.54
CA GLY A 38 -12.04 -2.35 4.13
C GLY A 38 -11.75 -1.15 3.26
N PHE A 39 -10.64 -1.22 2.54
CA PHE A 39 -10.23 -0.19 1.59
C PHE A 39 -10.49 -0.66 0.16
N GLY A 40 -10.93 0.25 -0.68
CA GLY A 40 -11.21 -0.08 -2.06
C GLY A 40 -11.78 1.09 -2.83
N ASP A 41 -12.36 0.77 -3.97
CA ASP A 41 -13.10 1.71 -4.82
C ASP A 41 -14.54 1.22 -5.02
N GLU A 42 -15.24 1.77 -6.01
CA GLU A 42 -16.63 1.40 -6.28
C GLU A 42 -16.77 -0.05 -6.75
N ARG A 43 -15.69 -0.65 -7.28
CA ARG A 43 -15.73 -2.00 -7.85
C ARG A 43 -15.38 -3.07 -6.85
N ALA A 44 -14.43 -2.81 -5.94
CA ALA A 44 -13.93 -3.85 -5.05
C ALA A 44 -13.36 -3.26 -3.76
N LYS A 45 -13.49 -4.02 -2.67
CA LYS A 45 -12.87 -3.76 -1.37
C LYS A 45 -11.88 -4.90 -1.14
N ASP A 46 -10.69 -4.76 -1.69
CA ASP A 46 -9.74 -5.86 -1.78
C ASP A 46 -8.59 -5.79 -0.78
N PHE A 47 -8.51 -4.71 0.00
CA PHE A 47 -7.50 -4.60 1.06
C PHE A 47 -8.16 -4.30 2.40
N TRP A 48 -7.89 -5.15 3.40
CA TRP A 48 -8.52 -5.08 4.72
C TRP A 48 -7.46 -5.10 5.82
N ILE A 49 -7.72 -4.35 6.88
CA ILE A 49 -6.92 -4.41 8.10
C ILE A 49 -7.82 -4.65 9.30
N ALA A 50 -7.30 -5.38 10.29
CA ALA A 50 -8.01 -5.64 11.53
C ALA A 50 -7.03 -5.60 12.70
N SER A 51 -7.50 -5.18 13.86
CA SER A 51 -6.70 -5.22 15.08
C SER A 51 -6.37 -6.67 15.43
N GLY A 52 -5.13 -6.94 15.74
CA GLY A 52 -4.70 -8.30 16.10
C GLY A 52 -3.21 -8.37 16.35
N THR A 53 -2.64 -9.55 16.09
CA THR A 53 -1.22 -9.81 16.23
C THR A 53 -0.58 -9.82 14.84
N PRO A 54 0.28 -8.84 14.52
CA PRO A 54 0.98 -8.84 13.25
C PRO A 54 1.84 -10.09 13.06
N SER A 55 2.14 -10.41 11.81
CA SER A 55 3.03 -11.51 11.46
C SER A 55 4.39 -11.36 12.14
N ASP A 56 5.00 -12.48 12.56
CA ASP A 56 6.35 -12.49 13.16
C ASP A 56 7.40 -11.95 12.19
N ARG A 57 7.16 -12.12 10.89
CA ARG A 57 8.06 -11.61 9.84
C ARG A 57 7.35 -10.54 9.05
N PRO A 58 8.08 -9.50 8.62
CA PRO A 58 7.49 -8.47 7.76
C PRO A 58 6.92 -9.09 6.50
N LEU A 59 5.72 -8.65 6.14
CA LEU A 59 5.09 -9.03 4.88
C LEU A 59 5.59 -8.10 3.78
N HIS A 60 5.47 -8.55 2.53
CA HIS A 60 5.73 -7.73 1.35
C HIS A 60 4.56 -7.88 0.39
N TYR A 61 3.91 -6.77 0.06
CA TYR A 61 2.88 -6.76 -0.96
C TYR A 61 2.92 -5.43 -1.72
N ALA A 62 2.41 -5.46 -2.94
CA ALA A 62 2.50 -4.34 -3.86
C ALA A 62 1.12 -3.90 -4.32
N PHE A 63 0.94 -2.59 -4.41
CA PHE A 63 -0.24 -1.98 -4.99
C PHE A 63 0.08 -1.52 -6.41
N ASN A 64 -0.74 -1.93 -7.35
CA ASN A 64 -0.57 -1.58 -8.75
C ASN A 64 -1.00 -0.13 -8.99
N CYS A 65 -0.14 0.61 -9.66
CA CYS A 65 -0.39 1.99 -10.04
C CYS A 65 -0.49 2.11 -11.56
N SER A 66 -1.27 3.07 -12.02
CA SER A 66 -1.52 3.26 -13.44
C SER A 66 -0.40 4.03 -14.15
N SER A 67 0.46 4.72 -13.41
CA SER A 67 1.52 5.56 -13.97
C SER A 67 2.65 5.76 -12.98
N ARG A 68 3.79 6.22 -13.48
CA ARG A 68 4.92 6.57 -12.62
C ARG A 68 4.58 7.74 -11.70
N ALA A 69 3.79 8.70 -12.19
CA ALA A 69 3.33 9.82 -11.35
C ALA A 69 2.49 9.32 -10.18
N GLN A 70 1.65 8.31 -10.42
CA GLN A 70 0.83 7.73 -9.35
C GLN A 70 1.69 6.97 -8.33
N VAL A 71 2.72 6.27 -8.77
CA VAL A 71 3.70 5.63 -7.86
C VAL A 71 4.34 6.68 -6.95
N GLN A 72 4.81 7.79 -7.55
CA GLN A 72 5.44 8.87 -6.79
C GLN A 72 4.48 9.50 -5.80
N ALA A 73 3.23 9.74 -6.21
CA ALA A 73 2.21 10.33 -5.35
C ALA A 73 1.86 9.41 -4.17
N ALA A 74 1.69 8.11 -4.43
CA ALA A 74 1.39 7.13 -3.38
C ALA A 74 2.54 6.99 -2.39
N HIS A 75 3.78 6.94 -2.88
CA HIS A 75 4.95 6.87 -2.03
C HIS A 75 5.04 8.09 -1.11
N ALA A 76 4.86 9.29 -1.65
CA ALA A 76 4.90 10.52 -0.87
C ALA A 76 3.75 10.55 0.16
N ALA A 77 2.56 10.14 -0.23
CA ALA A 77 1.40 10.08 0.66
C ALA A 77 1.59 9.06 1.79
N ALA A 78 2.22 7.93 1.49
CA ALA A 78 2.53 6.92 2.51
C ALA A 78 3.49 7.46 3.56
N LEU A 79 4.52 8.20 3.14
CA LEU A 79 5.43 8.85 4.08
C LEU A 79 4.70 9.89 4.93
N ALA A 80 3.85 10.71 4.32
CA ALA A 80 3.05 11.71 5.04
C ALA A 80 2.06 11.06 6.02
N GLY A 81 1.58 9.86 5.72
CA GLY A 81 0.65 9.10 6.55
C GLY A 81 1.29 8.33 7.70
N GLY A 82 2.59 8.46 7.90
CA GLY A 82 3.29 7.85 9.04
C GLY A 82 4.19 6.68 8.66
N GLY A 83 4.37 6.42 7.38
CA GLY A 83 5.30 5.40 6.91
C GLY A 83 6.75 5.83 7.03
N ARG A 84 7.65 4.85 6.94
CA ARG A 84 9.09 5.08 6.93
C ARG A 84 9.65 4.69 5.57
N ASN A 85 10.49 5.55 4.98
CA ASN A 85 11.03 5.27 3.66
C ASN A 85 11.91 4.02 3.65
N ASN A 86 11.68 3.16 2.66
CA ASN A 86 12.54 2.02 2.40
C ASN A 86 13.38 2.28 1.15
N ARG A 87 12.71 2.67 0.05
CA ARG A 87 13.42 2.99 -1.20
C ARG A 87 12.57 3.98 -2.02
N ASP A 88 13.22 5.04 -2.49
CA ASP A 88 12.58 6.03 -3.34
C ASP A 88 12.11 5.42 -4.66
N PRO A 89 11.03 5.95 -5.25
CA PRO A 89 10.58 5.49 -6.57
C PRO A 89 11.68 5.59 -7.62
N ARG A 90 11.90 4.50 -8.35
CA ARG A 90 12.88 4.45 -9.43
C ARG A 90 12.58 3.33 -10.41
N LEU A 91 13.18 3.45 -11.58
CA LEU A 91 13.19 2.37 -12.56
C LEU A 91 14.05 1.21 -12.05
N GLN A 92 13.60 0.00 -12.24
CA GLN A 92 14.32 -1.22 -11.87
C GLN A 92 14.47 -2.13 -13.08
N PRO A 93 15.39 -1.78 -14.01
CA PRO A 93 15.55 -2.52 -15.26
C PRO A 93 16.05 -3.94 -15.04
N GLU A 94 16.65 -4.23 -13.89
CA GLU A 94 17.05 -5.59 -13.51
C GLU A 94 15.86 -6.53 -13.36
N ILE A 95 14.65 -5.99 -13.15
CA ILE A 95 13.41 -6.78 -13.11
C ILE A 95 12.84 -6.85 -14.53
N HIS A 96 12.49 -5.70 -15.10
CA HIS A 96 12.20 -5.55 -16.54
C HIS A 96 12.21 -4.06 -16.92
N ALA A 97 12.17 -3.78 -18.23
CA ALA A 97 12.44 -2.44 -18.77
C ALA A 97 11.51 -1.34 -18.25
N HIS A 98 10.28 -1.69 -17.87
CA HIS A 98 9.27 -0.70 -17.46
C HIS A 98 8.86 -0.84 -15.99
N TYR A 99 9.62 -1.58 -15.21
CA TYR A 99 9.31 -1.76 -13.78
C TYR A 99 9.73 -0.51 -13.03
N PHE A 100 8.75 0.26 -12.58
CA PHE A 100 8.99 1.48 -11.80
C PHE A 100 8.28 1.37 -10.46
N ALA A 101 9.03 1.44 -9.37
CA ALA A 101 8.45 1.19 -8.04
C ALA A 101 9.16 1.97 -6.94
N GLY A 102 8.41 2.24 -5.88
CA GLY A 102 8.92 2.78 -4.63
C GLY A 102 8.39 1.96 -3.46
N TYR A 103 9.07 2.02 -2.32
CA TYR A 103 8.83 1.14 -1.17
C TYR A 103 8.79 1.95 0.12
N VAL A 104 7.82 1.63 0.98
CA VAL A 104 7.64 2.28 2.29
C VAL A 104 7.34 1.20 3.32
N PHE A 105 7.88 1.33 4.53
CA PHE A 105 7.47 0.48 5.65
C PHE A 105 6.19 1.04 6.27
N ASP A 106 5.20 0.17 6.47
CA ASP A 106 3.99 0.54 7.19
C ASP A 106 4.24 0.58 8.72
N PRO A 107 3.24 0.94 9.54
CA PRO A 107 3.44 1.02 11.00
C PRO A 107 3.90 -0.28 11.66
N ASP A 108 3.62 -1.44 11.07
CA ASP A 108 4.06 -2.74 11.58
C ASP A 108 5.39 -3.20 10.97
N GLY A 109 6.01 -2.39 10.11
CA GLY A 109 7.26 -2.72 9.45
C GLY A 109 7.13 -3.59 8.21
N ASN A 110 5.92 -3.75 7.67
CA ASN A 110 5.72 -4.45 6.41
C ASN A 110 6.27 -3.62 5.25
N ASN A 111 6.84 -4.31 4.27
CA ASN A 111 7.40 -3.68 3.08
C ASN A 111 6.31 -3.47 2.03
N ILE A 112 5.83 -2.24 1.92
CA ILE A 112 4.74 -1.88 1.00
C ILE A 112 5.34 -1.28 -0.25
N GLU A 113 4.97 -1.85 -1.39
CA GLU A 113 5.46 -1.41 -2.70
C GLU A 113 4.33 -0.74 -3.48
N PHE A 114 4.66 0.34 -4.18
CA PHE A 114 3.79 0.95 -5.19
C PHE A 114 4.50 0.78 -6.53
N VAL A 115 3.86 0.15 -7.49
CA VAL A 115 4.52 -0.28 -8.72
C VAL A 115 3.66 -0.02 -9.95
N THR A 116 4.31 0.36 -11.04
CA THR A 116 3.69 0.33 -12.37
C THR A 116 4.59 -0.44 -13.33
N HIS A 117 3.95 -1.14 -14.26
CA HIS A 117 4.62 -1.83 -15.35
C HIS A 117 4.48 -1.05 -16.68
N ASN A 118 3.81 0.09 -16.63
CA ASN A 118 3.56 0.88 -17.83
C ASN A 118 4.79 1.68 -18.23
N PRO A 119 5.04 1.83 -19.54
CA PRO A 119 6.10 2.74 -20.01
C PRO A 119 5.83 4.18 -19.56
N ALA A 120 6.88 4.96 -19.49
CA ALA A 120 6.77 6.37 -19.14
C ALA A 120 6.00 7.14 -20.21
#